data_77e686c2c353f4847d9a958b51e397d1
#
_entry.id   77e686c2c353f4847d9a958b51e397d1
#
_cell.length_a   1.000
_cell.length_b   1.000
_cell.length_c   1.000
_cell.angle_alpha   90.00
_cell.angle_beta   90.00
_cell.angle_gamma   90.00
#
_symmetry.space_group_name_H-M   'P 1'
#
loop_
_entity.id
_entity.type
_entity.pdbx_description
1 polymer ?
#
loop_
_entity_poly.entity_id
_entity_poly.type
_entity_poly.pdbx_seq_one_letter_code
_entity_poly.pdbx_strand_id
1 'polypeptide(L)'
;NQTVDSVQLNEACSSGCGSFIETFAKSLNYTVEDFAHEALYAQNPIDLGTRCTVFMNSKVKQAQKEGASVADISAGLAYSVIKNALFKVIKVSDASELGKHIVVQGGTFYNNAVLRSFEKIADCEAIRPDIAGIMGAFGAALIARERYGECKGTTMLSIEDIRSLEYSTTMTKCRGCTNICGLTINHFSGGRKFITGNRCERGLGKEKNTNTLPNLFDYKFHRYFDYEPLSEEDATRGIIGIPRVLNMYENYPFWFTFFTKLGFRVVLSPASTRKIYELGIESIPSESECYPAKLAHGHIQWLINNGIEPIFYPSVPYERNEFEDSNNHYNCPIVTSYPENIKNNIDPIIENEVDFIHPFLSFKNEETIAYRLFEELGSKFSLS
;
A
#
# COMPACT_ATOMS: atom_id res chain seq x y z
N ASN A 1 -9.95 19.95 -35.87
CA ASN A 1 -9.05 18.77 -35.78
C ASN A 1 -9.56 17.87 -34.69
N GLN A 2 -9.82 16.59 -35.04
CA GLN A 2 -10.35 15.56 -34.13
C GLN A 2 -9.21 14.69 -33.53
N THR A 3 -7.99 15.20 -33.49
CA THR A 3 -6.83 14.49 -32.99
C THR A 3 -6.55 14.89 -31.53
N VAL A 4 -6.32 13.89 -30.70
CA VAL A 4 -5.86 14.09 -29.31
C VAL A 4 -4.35 14.27 -29.37
N ASP A 5 -3.86 15.44 -28.93
CA ASP A 5 -2.43 15.76 -28.98
C ASP A 5 -1.65 15.14 -27.81
N SER A 6 -2.25 15.10 -26.63
CA SER A 6 -1.67 14.45 -25.46
C SER A 6 -2.72 13.91 -24.51
N VAL A 7 -2.39 12.84 -23.79
CA VAL A 7 -3.19 12.29 -22.72
C VAL A 7 -2.29 12.08 -21.50
N GLN A 8 -2.69 12.63 -20.37
CA GLN A 8 -2.03 12.37 -19.10
C GLN A 8 -2.94 11.53 -18.21
N LEU A 9 -2.43 10.40 -17.77
CA LEU A 9 -3.13 9.46 -16.91
C LEU A 9 -2.51 9.48 -15.51
N ASN A 10 -3.34 9.54 -14.49
CA ASN A 10 -2.94 9.27 -13.13
C ASN A 10 -3.79 8.13 -12.59
N GLU A 11 -3.21 6.96 -12.51
CA GLU A 11 -3.92 5.74 -12.13
C GLU A 11 -4.15 5.63 -10.61
N ALA A 12 -3.34 6.28 -9.78
CA ALA A 12 -3.31 6.00 -8.35
C ALA A 12 -3.88 7.10 -7.45
N CYS A 13 -3.59 8.38 -7.71
CA CYS A 13 -3.85 9.44 -6.73
C CYS A 13 -5.17 10.20 -6.93
N SER A 14 -5.67 10.33 -8.15
CA SER A 14 -6.88 11.12 -8.42
C SER A 14 -8.18 10.30 -8.34
N SER A 15 -8.10 8.98 -8.51
CA SER A 15 -9.28 8.10 -8.44
C SER A 15 -9.93 8.03 -7.05
N GLY A 16 -9.19 8.35 -5.99
CA GLY A 16 -9.67 8.34 -4.61
C GLY A 16 -10.18 9.68 -4.07
N CYS A 17 -10.04 10.78 -4.82
CA CYS A 17 -10.33 12.12 -4.29
C CYS A 17 -11.80 12.31 -3.90
N GLY A 18 -12.73 11.80 -4.68
CA GLY A 18 -14.16 11.88 -4.38
C GLY A 18 -14.55 11.08 -3.14
N SER A 19 -14.12 9.84 -3.04
CA SER A 19 -14.40 8.97 -1.90
C SER A 19 -13.73 9.46 -0.61
N PHE A 20 -12.59 10.15 -0.73
CA PHE A 20 -11.92 10.76 0.40
C PHE A 20 -12.73 11.94 0.98
N ILE A 21 -13.23 12.85 0.12
CA ILE A 21 -14.14 13.93 0.56
C ILE A 21 -15.40 13.34 1.21
N GLU A 22 -15.96 12.29 0.61
CA GLU A 22 -17.13 11.59 1.16
C GLU A 22 -16.85 11.00 2.54
N THR A 23 -15.68 10.38 2.73
CA THR A 23 -15.27 9.81 4.01
C THR A 23 -15.16 10.88 5.09
N PHE A 24 -14.58 12.05 4.75
CA PHE A 24 -14.51 13.18 5.67
C PHE A 24 -15.89 13.77 5.99
N ALA A 25 -16.72 13.99 4.99
CA ALA A 25 -18.09 14.45 5.20
C ALA A 25 -18.83 13.53 6.19
N LYS A 26 -18.78 12.21 5.97
CA LYS A 26 -19.38 11.20 6.86
C LYS A 26 -18.80 11.23 8.27
N SER A 27 -17.48 11.41 8.41
CA SER A 27 -16.84 11.48 9.73
C SER A 27 -17.26 12.68 10.56
N LEU A 28 -17.76 13.72 9.89
CA LEU A 28 -18.29 14.94 10.50
C LEU A 28 -19.83 14.96 10.56
N ASN A 29 -20.49 13.84 10.19
CA ASN A 29 -21.94 13.70 10.12
C ASN A 29 -22.62 14.64 9.10
N TYR A 30 -21.94 14.92 7.98
CA TYR A 30 -22.46 15.68 6.86
C TYR A 30 -22.75 14.77 5.66
N THR A 31 -23.73 15.13 4.85
CA THR A 31 -23.81 14.63 3.47
C THR A 31 -22.70 15.26 2.64
N VAL A 32 -22.35 14.68 1.50
CA VAL A 32 -21.33 15.25 0.59
C VAL A 32 -21.78 16.61 0.06
N GLU A 33 -23.07 16.75 -0.21
CA GLU A 33 -23.71 17.96 -0.70
C GLU A 33 -23.67 19.08 0.34
N ASP A 34 -24.07 18.80 1.58
CA ASP A 34 -24.04 19.78 2.67
C ASP A 34 -22.59 20.19 3.00
N PHE A 35 -21.68 19.22 3.01
CA PHE A 35 -20.28 19.49 3.24
C PHE A 35 -19.65 20.37 2.16
N ALA A 36 -20.04 20.18 0.90
CA ALA A 36 -19.64 21.03 -0.22
C ALA A 36 -20.29 22.42 -0.15
N HIS A 37 -21.52 22.49 0.33
CA HIS A 37 -22.22 23.76 0.50
C HIS A 37 -21.57 24.63 1.58
N GLU A 38 -21.23 24.05 2.73
CA GLU A 38 -20.48 24.73 3.79
C GLU A 38 -19.17 25.36 3.28
N ALA A 39 -18.43 24.64 2.44
CA ALA A 39 -17.17 25.12 1.88
C ALA A 39 -17.28 26.42 1.11
N LEU A 40 -18.43 26.71 0.49
CA LEU A 40 -18.65 27.93 -0.28
C LEU A 40 -18.68 29.21 0.60
N TYR A 41 -18.90 29.01 1.90
CA TYR A 41 -18.94 30.08 2.90
C TYR A 41 -17.68 30.15 3.78
N ALA A 42 -16.65 29.37 3.46
CA ALA A 42 -15.38 29.36 4.18
C ALA A 42 -14.73 30.75 4.16
N GLN A 43 -14.31 31.23 5.32
CA GLN A 43 -13.63 32.52 5.45
C GLN A 43 -12.11 32.36 5.40
N ASN A 44 -11.59 31.28 5.99
CA ASN A 44 -10.16 30.98 6.09
C ASN A 44 -9.89 29.51 5.75
N PRO A 45 -10.01 29.11 4.46
CA PRO A 45 -9.76 27.73 4.06
C PRO A 45 -8.39 27.24 4.52
N ILE A 46 -8.34 26.08 5.21
CA ILE A 46 -7.08 25.53 5.71
C ILE A 46 -6.18 25.10 4.56
N ASP A 47 -4.87 25.38 4.65
CA ASP A 47 -3.91 24.91 3.65
C ASP A 47 -3.44 23.47 3.97
N LEU A 48 -3.98 22.54 3.23
CA LEU A 48 -3.61 21.12 3.31
C LEU A 48 -2.44 20.76 2.37
N GLY A 49 -1.99 21.70 1.55
CA GLY A 49 -0.93 21.50 0.55
C GLY A 49 -1.39 20.65 -0.64
N THR A 50 -0.42 20.01 -1.31
CA THR A 50 -0.62 19.19 -2.51
C THR A 50 -0.29 17.72 -2.28
N ARG A 51 -0.26 17.26 -1.04
CA ARG A 51 0.09 15.86 -0.71
C ARG A 51 -1.07 14.92 -1.01
N CYS A 52 -0.74 13.63 -1.10
CA CYS A 52 -1.73 12.56 -1.21
C CYS A 52 -2.75 12.63 -0.06
N THR A 53 -3.99 12.28 -0.37
CA THR A 53 -5.13 12.31 0.55
C THR A 53 -4.89 11.58 1.88
N VAL A 54 -4.11 10.50 1.88
CA VAL A 54 -3.74 9.75 3.08
C VAL A 54 -3.01 10.64 4.11
N PHE A 55 -2.09 11.49 3.65
CA PHE A 55 -1.34 12.39 4.52
C PHE A 55 -2.14 13.63 4.97
N MET A 56 -3.26 13.94 4.31
CA MET A 56 -4.12 15.05 4.71
C MET A 56 -4.89 14.75 6.00
N ASN A 57 -5.16 13.47 6.30
CA ASN A 57 -5.93 13.06 7.47
C ASN A 57 -5.35 13.63 8.77
N SER A 58 -4.04 13.56 8.95
CA SER A 58 -3.35 14.09 10.13
C SER A 58 -3.50 15.61 10.25
N LYS A 59 -3.36 16.32 9.12
CA LYS A 59 -3.53 17.80 9.09
C LYS A 59 -4.98 18.22 9.36
N VAL A 60 -5.96 17.50 8.83
CA VAL A 60 -7.37 17.79 9.11
C VAL A 60 -7.69 17.57 10.59
N LYS A 61 -7.22 16.46 11.18
CA LYS A 61 -7.39 16.21 12.61
C LYS A 61 -6.71 17.28 13.47
N GLN A 62 -5.55 17.77 13.05
CA GLN A 62 -4.87 18.87 13.72
C GLN A 62 -5.69 20.16 13.63
N ALA A 63 -6.16 20.53 12.43
CA ALA A 63 -6.99 21.70 12.23
C ALA A 63 -8.30 21.67 13.05
N GLN A 64 -8.90 20.48 13.18
CA GLN A 64 -10.06 20.28 14.07
C GLN A 64 -9.72 20.55 15.53
N LYS A 65 -8.56 20.08 16.01
CA LYS A 65 -8.10 20.36 17.38
C LYS A 65 -7.80 21.84 17.62
N GLU A 66 -7.37 22.53 16.58
CA GLU A 66 -7.08 23.96 16.60
C GLU A 66 -8.35 24.83 16.42
N GLY A 67 -9.52 24.20 16.27
CA GLY A 67 -10.82 24.90 16.21
C GLY A 67 -11.21 25.41 14.82
N ALA A 68 -10.61 24.86 13.75
CA ALA A 68 -11.04 25.21 12.38
C ALA A 68 -12.51 24.85 12.15
N SER A 69 -13.23 25.71 11.45
CA SER A 69 -14.63 25.47 11.10
C SER A 69 -14.78 24.35 10.07
N VAL A 70 -15.94 23.70 10.03
CA VAL A 70 -16.26 22.69 9.02
C VAL A 70 -16.16 23.30 7.62
N ALA A 71 -16.59 24.54 7.45
CA ALA A 71 -16.49 25.28 6.21
C ALA A 71 -15.04 25.41 5.73
N ASP A 72 -14.12 25.84 6.62
CA ASP A 72 -12.71 26.02 6.29
C ASP A 72 -11.99 24.69 6.01
N ILE A 73 -12.36 23.61 6.70
CA ILE A 73 -11.85 22.26 6.46
C ILE A 73 -12.33 21.75 5.10
N SER A 74 -13.62 21.87 4.80
CA SER A 74 -14.21 21.42 3.53
C SER A 74 -13.61 22.16 2.33
N ALA A 75 -13.48 23.47 2.44
CA ALA A 75 -12.84 24.28 1.41
C ALA A 75 -11.37 23.91 1.22
N GLY A 76 -10.63 23.74 2.32
CA GLY A 76 -9.23 23.32 2.28
C GLY A 76 -9.04 21.97 1.58
N LEU A 77 -9.93 21.00 1.82
CA LEU A 77 -9.95 19.72 1.13
C LEU A 77 -10.19 19.88 -0.38
N ALA A 78 -11.19 20.68 -0.77
CA ALA A 78 -11.49 20.94 -2.17
C ALA A 78 -10.32 21.59 -2.90
N TYR A 79 -9.69 22.61 -2.29
CA TYR A 79 -8.48 23.25 -2.83
C TYR A 79 -7.32 22.25 -2.98
N SER A 80 -7.09 21.40 -1.98
CA SER A 80 -5.99 20.44 -2.00
C SER A 80 -6.17 19.39 -3.10
N VAL A 81 -7.39 18.93 -3.33
CA VAL A 81 -7.74 18.00 -4.42
C VAL A 81 -7.39 18.62 -5.78
N ILE A 82 -7.78 19.87 -6.01
CA ILE A 82 -7.50 20.55 -7.27
C ILE A 82 -6.03 20.88 -7.43
N LYS A 83 -5.37 21.38 -6.38
CA LYS A 83 -3.91 21.62 -6.41
C LYS A 83 -3.13 20.34 -6.73
N ASN A 84 -3.55 19.21 -6.16
CA ASN A 84 -2.93 17.92 -6.47
C ASN A 84 -3.14 17.55 -7.94
N ALA A 85 -4.36 17.65 -8.44
CA ALA A 85 -4.68 17.33 -9.83
C ALA A 85 -3.87 18.20 -10.82
N LEU A 86 -3.86 19.49 -10.62
CA LEU A 86 -3.19 20.42 -11.55
C LEU A 86 -1.65 20.33 -11.45
N PHE A 87 -1.10 20.46 -10.26
CA PHE A 87 0.35 20.63 -10.10
C PHE A 87 1.13 19.33 -9.98
N LYS A 88 0.49 18.23 -9.51
CA LYS A 88 1.19 16.94 -9.37
C LYS A 88 0.88 15.96 -10.51
N VAL A 89 -0.35 15.98 -11.00
CA VAL A 89 -0.81 15.02 -12.03
C VAL A 89 -0.60 15.61 -13.42
N ILE A 90 -1.26 16.74 -13.70
CA ILE A 90 -1.18 17.41 -15.01
C ILE A 90 0.17 18.12 -15.15
N LYS A 91 0.79 18.51 -14.01
CA LYS A 91 2.08 19.20 -13.92
C LYS A 91 2.10 20.54 -14.65
N VAL A 92 0.98 21.25 -14.61
CA VAL A 92 0.93 22.64 -15.08
C VAL A 92 1.77 23.50 -14.13
N SER A 93 2.60 24.37 -14.68
CA SER A 93 3.37 25.33 -13.90
C SER A 93 2.53 26.55 -13.56
N ASP A 94 1.67 26.97 -14.49
CA ASP A 94 0.72 28.06 -14.35
C ASP A 94 -0.65 27.61 -14.88
N ALA A 95 -1.71 27.96 -14.16
CA ALA A 95 -3.08 27.60 -14.56
C ALA A 95 -3.52 28.21 -15.90
N SER A 96 -2.91 29.33 -16.32
CA SER A 96 -3.14 29.94 -17.64
C SER A 96 -2.79 29.05 -18.82
N GLU A 97 -1.93 28.03 -18.61
CA GLU A 97 -1.59 27.01 -19.62
C GLU A 97 -2.80 26.15 -20.04
N LEU A 98 -3.84 26.08 -19.21
CA LEU A 98 -5.07 25.32 -19.50
C LEU A 98 -5.94 25.97 -20.58
N GLY A 99 -5.68 27.22 -20.94
CA GLY A 99 -6.47 27.99 -21.91
C GLY A 99 -7.66 28.71 -21.30
N LYS A 100 -8.47 29.35 -22.15
CA LYS A 100 -9.57 30.22 -21.72
C LYS A 100 -10.94 29.54 -21.67
N HIS A 101 -11.10 28.42 -22.37
CA HIS A 101 -12.37 27.69 -22.46
C HIS A 101 -12.15 26.29 -21.90
N ILE A 102 -12.51 26.12 -20.64
CA ILE A 102 -12.26 24.88 -19.92
C ILE A 102 -13.56 24.14 -19.67
N VAL A 103 -13.61 22.90 -20.10
CA VAL A 103 -14.71 21.97 -19.79
C VAL A 103 -14.21 20.95 -18.78
N VAL A 104 -14.87 20.88 -17.64
CA VAL A 104 -14.55 19.91 -16.58
C VAL A 104 -15.50 18.74 -16.62
N GLN A 105 -14.97 17.55 -16.37
CA GLN A 105 -15.75 16.31 -16.39
C GLN A 105 -15.31 15.37 -15.26
N GLY A 106 -16.18 14.43 -14.93
CA GLY A 106 -16.01 13.47 -13.83
C GLY A 106 -16.92 13.76 -12.65
N GLY A 107 -17.30 12.71 -11.92
CA GLY A 107 -18.26 12.80 -10.81
C GLY A 107 -17.84 13.74 -9.68
N THR A 108 -16.52 13.88 -9.45
CA THR A 108 -15.98 14.79 -8.43
C THR A 108 -16.35 16.24 -8.67
N PHE A 109 -16.53 16.66 -9.93
CA PHE A 109 -16.93 18.03 -10.27
C PHE A 109 -18.42 18.35 -10.02
N TYR A 110 -19.25 17.35 -9.66
CA TYR A 110 -20.58 17.65 -9.12
C TYR A 110 -20.50 18.31 -7.73
N ASN A 111 -19.40 18.16 -7.04
CA ASN A 111 -19.13 18.89 -5.81
C ASN A 111 -18.82 20.37 -6.15
N ASN A 112 -19.70 21.27 -5.70
CA ASN A 112 -19.60 22.70 -6.01
C ASN A 112 -18.35 23.35 -5.38
N ALA A 113 -17.87 22.86 -4.23
CA ALA A 113 -16.65 23.35 -3.63
C ALA A 113 -15.41 23.01 -4.49
N VAL A 114 -15.40 21.81 -5.08
CA VAL A 114 -14.33 21.38 -6.00
C VAL A 114 -14.33 22.23 -7.26
N LEU A 115 -15.52 22.44 -7.86
CA LEU A 115 -15.66 23.29 -9.04
C LEU A 115 -15.17 24.72 -8.73
N ARG A 116 -15.64 25.31 -7.63
CA ARG A 116 -15.25 26.67 -7.25
C ARG A 116 -13.76 26.80 -6.92
N SER A 117 -13.18 25.78 -6.29
CA SER A 117 -11.73 25.75 -6.03
C SER A 117 -10.92 25.68 -7.32
N PHE A 118 -11.42 24.93 -8.32
CA PHE A 118 -10.79 24.91 -9.65
C PHE A 118 -10.83 26.30 -10.31
N GLU A 119 -12.00 26.94 -10.36
CA GLU A 119 -12.16 28.25 -10.95
C GLU A 119 -11.27 29.32 -10.30
N LYS A 120 -11.14 29.28 -8.96
CA LYS A 120 -10.28 30.20 -8.22
C LYS A 120 -8.79 29.94 -8.45
N ILE A 121 -8.37 28.69 -8.62
CA ILE A 121 -6.96 28.36 -8.89
C ILE A 121 -6.61 28.66 -10.35
N ALA A 122 -7.52 28.37 -11.28
CA ALA A 122 -7.31 28.56 -12.71
C ALA A 122 -7.60 29.99 -13.18
N ASP A 123 -8.12 30.84 -12.29
CA ASP A 123 -8.59 32.21 -12.59
C ASP A 123 -9.46 32.31 -13.84
N CYS A 124 -10.38 31.34 -13.99
CA CYS A 124 -11.28 31.25 -15.12
C CYS A 124 -12.61 30.61 -14.71
N GLU A 125 -13.64 30.85 -15.49
CA GLU A 125 -14.92 30.18 -15.39
C GLU A 125 -14.86 28.84 -16.12
N ALA A 126 -15.29 27.74 -15.45
CA ALA A 126 -15.27 26.39 -16.00
C ALA A 126 -16.67 25.91 -16.37
N ILE A 127 -16.80 25.32 -17.55
CA ILE A 127 -18.06 24.73 -18.01
C ILE A 127 -18.16 23.32 -17.44
N ARG A 128 -19.16 23.09 -16.60
CA ARG A 128 -19.52 21.77 -16.10
C ARG A 128 -20.82 21.32 -16.79
N PRO A 129 -20.76 20.40 -17.77
CA PRO A 129 -21.96 19.85 -18.41
C PRO A 129 -22.83 19.06 -17.41
N ASP A 130 -24.15 19.03 -17.65
CA ASP A 130 -25.09 18.26 -16.81
C ASP A 130 -24.71 16.77 -16.73
N ILE A 131 -24.10 16.24 -17.79
CA ILE A 131 -23.62 14.86 -17.89
C ILE A 131 -22.14 14.69 -17.46
N ALA A 132 -21.57 15.65 -16.75
CA ALA A 132 -20.14 15.64 -16.39
C ALA A 132 -19.66 14.30 -15.81
N GLY A 133 -20.46 13.64 -14.96
CA GLY A 133 -20.12 12.37 -14.34
C GLY A 133 -20.11 11.17 -15.28
N ILE A 134 -20.78 11.26 -16.44
CA ILE A 134 -20.90 10.16 -17.41
C ILE A 134 -20.33 10.53 -18.79
N MET A 135 -19.63 11.66 -18.92
CA MET A 135 -19.08 12.09 -20.21
C MET A 135 -18.11 11.07 -20.83
N GLY A 136 -17.34 10.36 -20.01
CA GLY A 136 -16.48 9.29 -20.51
C GLY A 136 -17.28 8.15 -21.13
N ALA A 137 -18.37 7.73 -20.49
CA ALA A 137 -19.26 6.70 -21.04
C ALA A 137 -19.98 7.20 -22.31
N PHE A 138 -20.42 8.45 -22.31
CA PHE A 138 -21.03 9.08 -23.49
C PHE A 138 -20.04 9.15 -24.67
N GLY A 139 -18.81 9.59 -24.42
CA GLY A 139 -17.76 9.62 -25.43
C GLY A 139 -17.42 8.23 -25.96
N ALA A 140 -17.33 7.23 -25.07
CA ALA A 140 -17.13 5.84 -25.49
C ALA A 140 -18.28 5.32 -26.37
N ALA A 141 -19.53 5.68 -26.06
CA ALA A 141 -20.69 5.33 -26.89
C ALA A 141 -20.63 5.98 -28.28
N LEU A 142 -20.21 7.25 -28.36
CA LEU A 142 -20.01 7.93 -29.65
C LEU A 142 -18.90 7.26 -30.48
N ILE A 143 -17.77 6.94 -29.89
CA ILE A 143 -16.67 6.23 -30.56
C ILE A 143 -17.12 4.83 -30.97
N ALA A 144 -17.84 4.12 -30.11
CA ALA A 144 -18.38 2.80 -30.45
C ALA A 144 -19.33 2.90 -31.65
N ARG A 145 -20.23 3.89 -31.68
CA ARG A 145 -21.12 4.14 -32.81
C ARG A 145 -20.36 4.42 -34.11
N GLU A 146 -19.32 5.25 -34.04
CA GLU A 146 -18.49 5.58 -35.19
C GLU A 146 -17.73 4.34 -35.71
N ARG A 147 -17.18 3.52 -34.81
CA ARG A 147 -16.41 2.31 -35.15
C ARG A 147 -17.28 1.12 -35.53
N TYR A 148 -18.53 1.10 -35.10
CA TYR A 148 -19.46 -0.01 -35.38
C TYR A 148 -19.70 -0.14 -36.88
N GLY A 149 -19.85 0.98 -37.60
CA GLY A 149 -19.90 1.02 -39.05
C GLY A 149 -20.87 -0.02 -39.66
N GLU A 150 -20.33 -0.94 -40.45
CA GLU A 150 -21.07 -2.00 -41.14
C GLU A 150 -21.18 -3.32 -40.32
N CYS A 151 -20.74 -3.36 -39.06
CA CYS A 151 -20.85 -4.56 -38.24
C CYS A 151 -22.31 -4.96 -38.03
N LYS A 152 -22.63 -6.21 -38.38
CA LYS A 152 -23.97 -6.77 -38.26
C LYS A 152 -24.03 -7.71 -37.06
N GLY A 153 -24.62 -7.24 -35.97
CA GLY A 153 -24.88 -8.04 -34.78
C GLY A 153 -24.20 -7.53 -33.51
N THR A 154 -24.72 -7.93 -32.38
CA THR A 154 -24.21 -7.61 -31.05
C THR A 154 -24.27 -8.86 -30.18
N THR A 155 -23.36 -8.95 -29.22
CA THR A 155 -23.39 -9.95 -28.15
C THR A 155 -24.09 -9.44 -26.91
N MET A 156 -24.60 -8.21 -26.92
CA MET A 156 -25.40 -7.68 -25.82
C MET A 156 -26.72 -8.42 -25.68
N LEU A 157 -27.15 -8.59 -24.44
CA LEU A 157 -28.50 -9.11 -24.14
C LEU A 157 -29.56 -8.16 -24.68
N SER A 158 -30.72 -8.68 -25.07
CA SER A 158 -31.87 -7.86 -25.41
C SER A 158 -32.39 -7.07 -24.19
N ILE A 159 -33.17 -6.04 -24.41
CA ILE A 159 -33.79 -5.27 -23.31
C ILE A 159 -34.66 -6.16 -22.45
N GLU A 160 -35.37 -7.10 -23.08
CA GLU A 160 -36.23 -8.09 -22.42
C GLU A 160 -35.40 -9.01 -21.55
N ASP A 161 -34.29 -9.52 -22.06
CA ASP A 161 -33.35 -10.38 -21.30
C ASP A 161 -32.74 -9.64 -20.12
N ILE A 162 -32.39 -8.36 -20.29
CA ILE A 162 -31.85 -7.51 -19.20
C ILE A 162 -32.91 -7.28 -18.12
N ARG A 163 -34.16 -7.04 -18.50
CA ARG A 163 -35.27 -6.81 -17.55
C ARG A 163 -35.64 -8.08 -16.79
N SER A 164 -35.49 -9.23 -17.40
CA SER A 164 -35.76 -10.56 -16.80
C SER A 164 -34.52 -11.19 -16.15
N LEU A 165 -33.40 -10.47 -16.10
CA LEU A 165 -32.16 -11.00 -15.57
C LEU A 165 -32.26 -11.20 -14.05
N GLU A 166 -32.35 -12.45 -13.64
CA GLU A 166 -32.25 -12.82 -12.23
C GLU A 166 -30.83 -13.25 -11.88
N TYR A 167 -30.38 -12.84 -10.72
CA TYR A 167 -29.11 -13.26 -10.19
C TYR A 167 -29.18 -13.41 -8.66
N SER A 168 -28.34 -14.28 -8.13
CA SER A 168 -28.11 -14.43 -6.69
C SER A 168 -26.65 -14.23 -6.38
N THR A 169 -26.36 -13.72 -5.19
CA THR A 169 -25.00 -13.46 -4.76
C THR A 169 -24.63 -14.33 -3.56
N THR A 170 -23.47 -14.99 -3.63
CA THR A 170 -22.90 -15.71 -2.50
C THR A 170 -21.52 -15.17 -2.17
N MET A 171 -21.21 -15.07 -0.87
CA MET A 171 -19.89 -14.69 -0.39
C MET A 171 -19.15 -15.91 0.14
N THR A 172 -17.88 -16.04 -0.24
CA THR A 172 -17.03 -17.14 0.22
C THR A 172 -15.59 -16.68 0.38
N LYS A 173 -14.73 -17.55 0.92
CA LYS A 173 -13.30 -17.28 1.04
C LYS A 173 -12.52 -18.18 0.08
N CYS A 174 -11.61 -17.61 -0.69
CA CYS A 174 -10.67 -18.36 -1.51
C CYS A 174 -9.74 -19.18 -0.60
N ARG A 175 -9.55 -20.44 -0.92
CA ARG A 175 -8.64 -21.37 -0.20
C ARG A 175 -7.39 -21.71 -1.03
N GLY A 176 -7.13 -20.98 -2.11
CA GLY A 176 -6.03 -21.25 -3.04
C GLY A 176 -4.64 -20.87 -2.53
N CYS A 177 -4.55 -20.00 -1.51
CA CYS A 177 -3.29 -19.58 -0.89
C CYS A 177 -3.54 -18.93 0.49
N THR A 178 -2.46 -18.50 1.15
CA THR A 178 -2.51 -17.88 2.48
C THR A 178 -3.20 -16.52 2.55
N ASN A 179 -3.49 -15.86 1.41
CA ASN A 179 -4.21 -14.58 1.39
C ASN A 179 -5.69 -14.68 1.75
N ILE A 180 -6.31 -15.85 1.58
CA ILE A 180 -7.70 -16.14 1.97
C ILE A 180 -8.66 -15.04 1.51
N CYS A 181 -8.56 -14.60 0.24
CA CYS A 181 -9.35 -13.51 -0.32
C CYS A 181 -10.85 -13.74 -0.13
N GLY A 182 -11.59 -12.70 0.27
CA GLY A 182 -13.05 -12.72 0.21
C GLY A 182 -13.51 -12.65 -1.24
N LEU A 183 -14.36 -13.61 -1.65
CA LEU A 183 -14.92 -13.68 -2.99
C LEU A 183 -16.40 -13.40 -2.97
N THR A 184 -16.88 -12.61 -3.90
CA THR A 184 -18.30 -12.43 -4.21
C THR A 184 -18.60 -13.15 -5.51
N ILE A 185 -19.48 -14.12 -5.47
CA ILE A 185 -19.88 -14.94 -6.62
C ILE A 185 -21.32 -14.56 -6.99
N ASN A 186 -21.49 -13.96 -8.15
CA ASN A 186 -22.81 -13.70 -8.73
C ASN A 186 -23.19 -14.89 -9.62
N HIS A 187 -24.29 -15.51 -9.33
CA HIS A 187 -24.88 -16.62 -10.08
C HIS A 187 -26.00 -16.08 -10.95
N PHE A 188 -25.90 -16.25 -12.25
CA PHE A 188 -26.90 -15.84 -13.22
C PHE A 188 -27.70 -17.05 -13.75
N SER A 189 -28.86 -16.79 -14.31
CA SER A 189 -29.62 -17.76 -15.06
C SER A 189 -28.75 -18.44 -16.13
N GLY A 190 -28.98 -19.72 -16.39
CA GLY A 190 -28.18 -20.52 -17.34
C GLY A 190 -26.82 -20.99 -16.81
N GLY A 191 -26.59 -20.97 -15.47
CA GLY A 191 -25.40 -21.50 -14.83
C GLY A 191 -24.15 -20.64 -14.96
N ARG A 192 -24.27 -19.44 -15.54
CA ARG A 192 -23.13 -18.49 -15.62
C ARG A 192 -22.79 -17.94 -14.25
N LYS A 193 -21.49 -17.77 -14.00
CA LYS A 193 -20.96 -17.18 -12.76
C LYS A 193 -20.03 -16.05 -13.05
N PHE A 194 -20.09 -15.01 -12.23
CA PHE A 194 -19.12 -13.93 -12.23
C PHE A 194 -18.54 -13.75 -10.82
N ILE A 195 -17.22 -13.84 -10.71
CA ILE A 195 -16.51 -13.83 -9.43
C ILE A 195 -15.70 -12.53 -9.33
N THR A 196 -15.84 -11.85 -8.22
CA THR A 196 -15.08 -10.64 -7.86
C THR A 196 -14.39 -10.80 -6.50
N GLY A 197 -13.49 -9.87 -6.17
CA GLY A 197 -12.71 -9.92 -4.93
C GLY A 197 -11.49 -10.83 -5.00
N ASN A 198 -11.31 -11.56 -6.11
CA ASN A 198 -10.10 -12.33 -6.36
C ASN A 198 -8.91 -11.42 -6.64
N ARG A 199 -7.75 -11.75 -6.07
CA ARG A 199 -6.48 -11.07 -6.35
C ARG A 199 -5.60 -11.83 -7.35
N CYS A 200 -6.04 -13.00 -7.78
CA CYS A 200 -5.37 -13.82 -8.79
C CYS A 200 -6.37 -14.80 -9.42
N GLU A 201 -5.98 -15.47 -10.48
CA GLU A 201 -6.82 -16.40 -11.24
C GLU A 201 -7.29 -17.64 -10.43
N ARG A 202 -6.56 -18.02 -9.38
CA ARG A 202 -6.98 -19.12 -8.49
C ARG A 202 -8.35 -18.87 -7.86
N GLY A 203 -8.66 -17.61 -7.54
CA GLY A 203 -9.97 -17.22 -7.02
C GLY A 203 -11.10 -17.33 -8.03
N LEU A 204 -10.80 -17.40 -9.33
CA LEU A 204 -11.77 -17.58 -10.41
C LEU A 204 -12.12 -19.05 -10.68
N GLY A 205 -11.51 -20.00 -9.95
CA GLY A 205 -11.68 -21.42 -10.20
C GLY A 205 -11.06 -21.90 -11.52
N LYS A 206 -10.23 -21.07 -12.16
CA LYS A 206 -9.48 -21.52 -13.34
C LYS A 206 -8.42 -22.51 -12.88
N GLU A 207 -8.36 -23.66 -13.55
CA GLU A 207 -7.32 -24.66 -13.33
C GLU A 207 -5.94 -24.00 -13.48
N LYS A 208 -5.00 -24.44 -12.66
CA LYS A 208 -3.60 -24.05 -12.80
C LYS A 208 -3.20 -24.29 -14.26
N ASN A 209 -2.85 -23.23 -14.95
CA ASN A 209 -2.05 -23.37 -16.16
C ASN A 209 -0.85 -24.24 -15.74
N THR A 210 -0.75 -25.44 -16.26
CA THR A 210 0.39 -26.33 -16.03
C THR A 210 1.58 -25.72 -16.76
N ASN A 211 2.09 -24.62 -16.21
CA ASN A 211 3.31 -24.02 -16.71
C ASN A 211 4.42 -25.03 -16.45
N THR A 212 4.98 -25.57 -17.50
CA THR A 212 6.06 -26.56 -17.44
C THR A 212 7.41 -25.92 -17.07
N LEU A 213 7.45 -24.58 -16.98
CA LEU A 213 8.65 -23.87 -16.54
C LEU A 213 8.88 -24.05 -15.03
N PRO A 214 10.13 -24.22 -14.61
CA PRO A 214 10.46 -24.33 -13.18
C PRO A 214 10.07 -23.05 -12.44
N ASN A 215 9.52 -23.19 -11.25
CA ASN A 215 9.24 -22.05 -10.38
C ASN A 215 10.51 -21.59 -9.66
N LEU A 216 11.20 -20.63 -10.25
CA LEU A 216 12.46 -20.10 -9.68
C LEU A 216 12.23 -19.39 -8.33
N PHE A 217 11.02 -18.92 -8.05
CA PHE A 217 10.69 -18.33 -6.74
C PHE A 217 10.74 -19.40 -5.64
N ASP A 218 10.12 -20.56 -5.85
CA ASP A 218 10.19 -21.65 -4.87
C ASP A 218 11.62 -22.14 -4.68
N TYR A 219 12.40 -22.26 -5.77
CA TYR A 219 13.82 -22.60 -5.68
C TYR A 219 14.60 -21.57 -4.85
N LYS A 220 14.44 -20.26 -5.14
CA LYS A 220 15.08 -19.17 -4.40
C LYS A 220 14.69 -19.22 -2.92
N PHE A 221 13.40 -19.39 -2.63
CA PHE A 221 12.90 -19.44 -1.25
C PHE A 221 13.56 -20.56 -0.44
N HIS A 222 13.62 -21.76 -1.00
CA HIS A 222 14.30 -22.89 -0.35
C HIS A 222 15.79 -22.66 -0.20
N ARG A 223 16.45 -22.07 -1.19
CA ARG A 223 17.88 -21.73 -1.10
C ARG A 223 18.20 -20.74 0.01
N TYR A 224 17.29 -19.83 0.34
CA TYR A 224 17.49 -18.88 1.42
C TYR A 224 17.18 -19.43 2.82
N PHE A 225 16.25 -20.36 2.94
CA PHE A 225 15.71 -20.70 4.25
C PHE A 225 15.85 -22.14 4.69
N ASP A 226 16.16 -23.07 3.80
CA ASP A 226 16.31 -24.49 4.15
C ASP A 226 17.70 -24.77 4.75
N TYR A 227 17.91 -24.28 5.95
CA TYR A 227 19.06 -24.56 6.76
C TYR A 227 18.67 -25.33 8.00
N GLU A 228 19.49 -26.29 8.39
CA GLU A 228 19.26 -27.12 9.57
C GLU A 228 19.93 -26.46 10.79
N PRO A 229 19.17 -25.98 11.79
CA PRO A 229 19.76 -25.36 12.97
C PRO A 229 20.51 -26.39 13.83
N LEU A 230 21.47 -25.94 14.64
CA LEU A 230 22.16 -26.77 15.61
C LEU A 230 21.15 -27.53 16.50
N SER A 231 21.52 -28.73 16.91
CA SER A 231 20.80 -29.43 17.97
C SER A 231 20.86 -28.63 19.29
N GLU A 232 20.03 -28.94 20.25
CA GLU A 232 20.08 -28.31 21.57
C GLU A 232 21.37 -28.59 22.28
N GLU A 233 21.94 -29.78 22.07
CA GLU A 233 23.24 -30.22 22.66
C GLU A 233 24.43 -29.49 22.05
N ASP A 234 24.37 -29.20 20.74
CA ASP A 234 25.46 -28.49 20.02
C ASP A 234 25.37 -26.97 20.17
N ALA A 235 24.22 -26.45 20.59
CA ALA A 235 23.98 -25.03 20.78
C ALA A 235 24.58 -24.52 22.11
N THR A 236 25.89 -24.47 22.19
CA THR A 236 26.62 -24.12 23.42
C THR A 236 26.32 -22.72 23.96
N ARG A 237 25.78 -21.84 23.14
CA ARG A 237 25.38 -20.46 23.49
C ARG A 237 23.89 -20.24 23.56
N GLY A 238 23.08 -21.29 23.43
CA GLY A 238 21.61 -21.20 23.48
C GLY A 238 20.97 -20.85 22.14
N ILE A 239 19.87 -20.15 22.21
CA ILE A 239 19.01 -19.85 21.05
C ILE A 239 19.19 -18.40 20.63
N ILE A 240 18.97 -18.09 19.35
CA ILE A 240 18.80 -16.73 18.85
C ILE A 240 17.67 -16.69 17.82
N GLY A 241 16.76 -15.74 17.98
CA GLY A 241 15.62 -15.54 17.07
C GLY A 241 15.95 -14.60 15.91
N ILE A 242 15.55 -14.97 14.70
CA ILE A 242 15.66 -14.13 13.51
C ILE A 242 14.27 -13.96 12.89
N PRO A 243 13.76 -12.73 12.71
CA PRO A 243 12.51 -12.53 12.01
C PRO A 243 12.70 -12.68 10.50
N ARG A 244 11.76 -13.37 9.83
CA ARG A 244 11.75 -13.55 8.37
C ARG A 244 11.10 -12.35 7.69
N VAL A 245 11.78 -11.24 7.65
CA VAL A 245 11.21 -9.95 7.19
C VAL A 245 12.20 -9.15 6.36
N LEU A 246 11.66 -8.34 5.45
CA LEU A 246 12.40 -7.33 4.69
C LEU A 246 13.75 -7.85 4.15
N ASN A 247 14.85 -7.13 4.39
CA ASN A 247 16.20 -7.51 3.96
C ASN A 247 16.76 -8.78 4.65
N MET A 248 16.14 -9.22 5.75
CA MET A 248 16.50 -10.50 6.37
C MET A 248 16.26 -11.69 5.44
N TYR A 249 15.40 -11.56 4.42
CA TYR A 249 15.24 -12.60 3.40
C TYR A 249 16.55 -12.90 2.67
N GLU A 250 17.22 -11.86 2.16
CA GLU A 250 18.45 -12.03 1.38
C GLU A 250 19.66 -12.25 2.27
N ASN A 251 19.67 -11.65 3.45
CA ASN A 251 20.77 -11.74 4.41
C ASN A 251 20.68 -12.97 5.34
N TYR A 252 19.60 -13.75 5.31
CA TYR A 252 19.43 -14.89 6.21
C TYR A 252 20.56 -15.94 6.11
N PRO A 253 21.04 -16.35 4.92
CA PRO A 253 22.16 -17.31 4.82
C PRO A 253 23.43 -16.84 5.55
N PHE A 254 23.72 -15.53 5.49
CA PHE A 254 24.84 -14.93 6.21
C PHE A 254 24.62 -15.00 7.73
N TRP A 255 23.46 -14.51 8.21
CA TRP A 255 23.18 -14.49 9.65
C TRP A 255 23.04 -15.89 10.23
N PHE A 256 22.42 -16.82 9.52
CA PHE A 256 22.35 -18.22 9.93
C PHE A 256 23.76 -18.81 10.11
N THR A 257 24.62 -18.63 9.12
CA THR A 257 26.01 -19.15 9.18
C THR A 257 26.79 -18.49 10.29
N PHE A 258 26.69 -17.19 10.45
CA PHE A 258 27.39 -16.43 11.50
C PHE A 258 27.00 -16.93 12.90
N PHE A 259 25.73 -16.96 13.22
CA PHE A 259 25.29 -17.39 14.55
C PHE A 259 25.51 -18.88 14.81
N THR A 260 25.35 -19.72 13.81
CA THR A 260 25.68 -21.16 13.91
C THR A 260 27.17 -21.37 14.22
N LYS A 261 28.04 -20.62 13.56
CA LYS A 261 29.50 -20.68 13.84
C LYS A 261 29.87 -20.16 15.23
N LEU A 262 29.11 -19.24 15.77
CA LEU A 262 29.25 -18.79 17.15
C LEU A 262 28.68 -19.77 18.18
N GLY A 263 28.00 -20.84 17.77
CA GLY A 263 27.41 -21.85 18.65
C GLY A 263 25.96 -21.56 19.08
N PHE A 264 25.24 -20.74 18.34
CA PHE A 264 23.81 -20.51 18.58
C PHE A 264 22.93 -21.43 17.73
N ARG A 265 21.84 -21.90 18.31
CA ARG A 265 20.72 -22.47 17.57
C ARG A 265 19.86 -21.33 17.01
N VAL A 266 19.89 -21.16 15.71
CA VAL A 266 19.10 -20.11 15.04
C VAL A 266 17.65 -20.54 14.89
N VAL A 267 16.71 -19.75 15.39
CA VAL A 267 15.27 -19.95 15.22
C VAL A 267 14.72 -18.87 14.32
N LEU A 268 14.28 -19.26 13.13
CA LEU A 268 13.66 -18.37 12.15
C LEU A 268 12.15 -18.35 12.37
N SER A 269 11.55 -17.16 12.36
CA SER A 269 10.08 -17.06 12.36
C SER A 269 9.46 -17.71 11.11
N PRO A 270 8.23 -18.24 11.17
CA PRO A 270 7.62 -19.02 10.07
C PRO A 270 7.39 -18.18 8.81
N ALA A 271 6.98 -18.82 7.72
CA ALA A 271 6.59 -18.12 6.51
C ALA A 271 5.43 -17.14 6.78
N SER A 272 5.46 -15.97 6.14
CA SER A 272 4.43 -14.94 6.28
C SER A 272 3.05 -15.45 5.90
N THR A 273 2.10 -15.26 6.78
CA THR A 273 0.69 -15.60 6.59
C THR A 273 -0.18 -14.46 7.12
N ARG A 274 -1.48 -14.49 6.80
CA ARG A 274 -2.42 -13.57 7.43
C ARG A 274 -2.44 -13.69 8.96
N LYS A 275 -2.27 -14.88 9.51
CA LYS A 275 -2.20 -15.09 10.96
C LYS A 275 -0.98 -14.38 11.58
N ILE A 276 0.17 -14.44 10.91
CA ILE A 276 1.36 -13.70 11.34
C ILE A 276 1.10 -12.20 11.32
N TYR A 277 0.47 -11.68 10.26
CA TYR A 277 0.10 -10.26 10.20
C TYR A 277 -0.81 -9.86 11.37
N GLU A 278 -1.83 -10.67 11.66
CA GLU A 278 -2.80 -10.42 12.72
C GLU A 278 -2.17 -10.38 14.12
N LEU A 279 -1.08 -11.10 14.36
CA LEU A 279 -0.34 -11.05 15.64
C LEU A 279 0.30 -9.68 15.92
N GLY A 280 0.64 -8.93 14.89
CA GLY A 280 1.35 -7.66 15.02
C GLY A 280 0.50 -6.41 14.81
N ILE A 281 -0.80 -6.55 14.52
CA ILE A 281 -1.65 -5.42 14.12
C ILE A 281 -1.64 -4.27 15.15
N GLU A 282 -1.68 -4.58 16.43
CA GLU A 282 -1.82 -3.60 17.50
C GLU A 282 -0.58 -2.69 17.64
N SER A 283 0.59 -3.21 17.29
CA SER A 283 1.85 -2.47 17.38
C SER A 283 2.22 -1.70 16.11
N ILE A 284 1.43 -1.81 15.02
CA ILE A 284 1.68 -1.07 13.77
C ILE A 284 1.36 0.41 13.95
N PRO A 285 2.34 1.33 13.90
CA PRO A 285 2.11 2.73 14.24
C PRO A 285 1.40 3.52 13.15
N SER A 286 1.41 3.06 11.90
CA SER A 286 0.86 3.78 10.76
C SER A 286 0.21 2.89 9.70
N GLU A 287 -0.97 3.31 9.26
CA GLU A 287 -1.67 2.71 8.12
C GLU A 287 -0.90 2.86 6.79
N SER A 288 -0.06 3.89 6.67
CA SER A 288 0.67 4.22 5.44
C SER A 288 1.94 3.40 5.22
N GLU A 289 2.35 2.60 6.17
CA GLU A 289 3.50 1.71 6.01
C GLU A 289 3.24 0.62 4.98
N CYS A 290 4.29 0.21 4.27
CA CYS A 290 4.16 -0.86 3.30
C CYS A 290 3.83 -2.21 3.98
N TYR A 291 3.09 -3.06 3.28
CA TYR A 291 2.64 -4.33 3.86
C TYR A 291 3.78 -5.26 4.34
N PRO A 292 4.92 -5.37 3.62
CA PRO A 292 6.06 -6.15 4.12
C PRO A 292 6.61 -5.63 5.46
N ALA A 293 6.62 -4.33 5.67
CA ALA A 293 7.04 -3.74 6.94
C ALA A 293 6.05 -4.06 8.07
N LYS A 294 4.74 -3.93 7.80
CA LYS A 294 3.69 -4.33 8.76
C LYS A 294 3.80 -5.78 9.21
N LEU A 295 4.22 -6.69 8.31
CA LEU A 295 4.46 -8.08 8.65
C LEU A 295 5.57 -8.27 9.70
N ALA A 296 6.55 -7.35 9.77
CA ALA A 296 7.65 -7.46 10.74
C ALA A 296 7.14 -7.50 12.19
N HIS A 297 6.14 -6.70 12.52
CA HIS A 297 5.51 -6.71 13.83
C HIS A 297 4.99 -8.11 14.21
N GLY A 298 4.30 -8.76 13.30
CA GLY A 298 3.77 -10.10 13.53
C GLY A 298 4.85 -11.17 13.64
N HIS A 299 5.96 -11.07 12.88
CA HIS A 299 7.08 -11.99 13.00
C HIS A 299 7.82 -11.86 14.33
N ILE A 300 8.04 -10.62 14.77
CA ILE A 300 8.63 -10.36 16.09
C ILE A 300 7.70 -10.85 17.20
N GLN A 301 6.41 -10.54 17.13
CA GLN A 301 5.44 -11.01 18.12
C GLN A 301 5.35 -12.54 18.17
N TRP A 302 5.51 -13.20 17.01
CA TRP A 302 5.57 -14.67 16.99
C TRP A 302 6.78 -15.20 17.76
N LEU A 303 7.97 -14.61 17.58
CA LEU A 303 9.17 -15.00 18.33
C LEU A 303 8.97 -14.80 19.82
N ILE A 304 8.44 -13.67 20.24
CA ILE A 304 8.14 -13.35 21.64
C ILE A 304 7.16 -14.38 22.23
N ASN A 305 6.05 -14.64 21.55
CA ASN A 305 5.00 -15.57 22.01
C ASN A 305 5.51 -17.02 22.16
N ASN A 306 6.60 -17.38 21.48
CA ASN A 306 7.23 -18.69 21.59
C ASN A 306 8.43 -18.69 22.54
N GLY A 307 8.69 -17.62 23.28
CA GLY A 307 9.79 -17.51 24.23
C GLY A 307 11.17 -17.56 23.58
N ILE A 308 11.29 -17.08 22.35
CA ILE A 308 12.54 -17.07 21.59
C ILE A 308 13.25 -15.74 21.81
N GLU A 309 14.32 -15.78 22.57
CA GLU A 309 15.21 -14.64 22.84
C GLU A 309 16.68 -15.08 23.01
N PRO A 310 17.66 -14.22 22.75
CA PRO A 310 17.49 -12.87 22.18
C PRO A 310 16.98 -12.89 20.73
N ILE A 311 16.36 -11.77 20.31
CA ILE A 311 15.91 -11.57 18.93
C ILE A 311 16.89 -10.62 18.24
N PHE A 312 17.41 -11.04 17.09
CA PHE A 312 18.36 -10.25 16.29
C PHE A 312 17.70 -9.70 15.03
N TYR A 313 17.66 -8.36 14.92
CA TYR A 313 17.12 -7.66 13.76
C TYR A 313 17.89 -6.36 13.50
N PRO A 314 18.97 -6.37 12.68
CA PRO A 314 19.82 -5.21 12.48
C PRO A 314 19.23 -4.17 11.54
N SER A 315 19.57 -2.90 11.76
CA SER A 315 19.35 -1.80 10.83
C SER A 315 20.47 -1.81 9.78
N VAL A 316 20.13 -2.07 8.52
CA VAL A 316 21.09 -2.16 7.43
C VAL A 316 20.80 -1.10 6.37
N PRO A 317 21.54 0.02 6.33
CA PRO A 317 21.35 1.07 5.33
C PRO A 317 21.96 0.73 3.97
N TYR A 318 23.00 -0.09 3.93
CA TYR A 318 23.80 -0.34 2.74
C TYR A 318 24.13 -1.83 2.61
N GLU A 319 23.73 -2.41 1.47
CA GLU A 319 23.99 -3.81 1.14
C GLU A 319 25.33 -4.00 0.41
N ARG A 320 25.79 -5.26 0.36
CA ARG A 320 26.99 -5.61 -0.37
C ARG A 320 26.84 -5.33 -1.87
N ASN A 321 27.89 -4.75 -2.46
CA ASN A 321 27.98 -4.63 -3.92
C ASN A 321 28.36 -6.00 -4.52
N GLU A 322 27.36 -6.72 -5.04
CA GLU A 322 27.58 -8.00 -5.73
C GLU A 322 27.79 -7.84 -7.24
N PHE A 323 27.40 -6.69 -7.79
CA PHE A 323 27.48 -6.36 -9.21
C PHE A 323 28.13 -5.00 -9.39
N GLU A 324 29.36 -4.97 -9.93
CA GLU A 324 30.15 -3.74 -10.08
C GLU A 324 29.42 -2.64 -10.86
N ASP A 325 28.59 -3.02 -11.84
CA ASP A 325 27.84 -2.10 -12.69
C ASP A 325 26.54 -1.56 -12.06
N SER A 326 26.16 -2.01 -10.86
CA SER A 326 24.95 -1.53 -10.22
C SER A 326 25.15 -0.19 -9.51
N ASN A 327 24.17 0.71 -9.65
CA ASN A 327 24.27 2.11 -9.24
C ASN A 327 23.84 2.39 -7.80
N ASN A 328 23.05 1.51 -7.18
CA ASN A 328 22.46 1.76 -5.87
C ASN A 328 22.50 0.51 -4.99
N HIS A 329 23.11 0.64 -3.82
CA HIS A 329 23.22 -0.41 -2.81
C HIS A 329 22.55 0.00 -1.49
N TYR A 330 21.86 1.13 -1.45
CA TYR A 330 21.13 1.56 -0.27
C TYR A 330 19.78 0.86 -0.18
N ASN A 331 19.46 0.38 1.00
CA ASN A 331 18.13 -0.08 1.32
C ASN A 331 17.15 1.09 1.36
N CYS A 332 15.87 0.80 1.16
CA CYS A 332 14.85 1.82 1.31
C CYS A 332 14.80 2.33 2.76
N PRO A 333 14.39 3.59 3.00
CA PRO A 333 14.34 4.15 4.35
C PRO A 333 13.53 3.30 5.35
N ILE A 334 12.46 2.65 4.90
CA ILE A 334 11.66 1.76 5.75
C ILE A 334 12.51 0.58 6.22
N VAL A 335 13.19 -0.13 5.33
CA VAL A 335 14.06 -1.27 5.69
C VAL A 335 15.10 -0.85 6.71
N THR A 336 15.77 0.30 6.46
CA THR A 336 16.83 0.81 7.33
C THR A 336 16.35 1.17 8.73
N SER A 337 15.17 1.79 8.87
CA SER A 337 14.68 2.31 10.14
C SER A 337 13.76 1.35 10.89
N TYR A 338 13.38 0.25 10.29
CA TYR A 338 12.32 -0.59 10.84
C TYR A 338 12.65 -1.30 12.15
N PRO A 339 13.89 -1.74 12.40
CA PRO A 339 14.27 -2.24 13.72
C PRO A 339 14.05 -1.24 14.84
N GLU A 340 14.31 0.06 14.61
CA GLU A 340 14.00 1.12 15.57
C GLU A 340 12.50 1.35 15.73
N ASN A 341 11.72 1.21 14.64
CA ASN A 341 10.27 1.26 14.69
C ASN A 341 9.71 0.13 15.59
N ILE A 342 10.17 -1.10 15.38
CA ILE A 342 9.82 -2.27 16.20
C ILE A 342 10.13 -2.02 17.67
N LYS A 343 11.36 -1.58 17.98
CA LYS A 343 11.80 -1.30 19.35
C LYS A 343 10.88 -0.34 20.10
N ASN A 344 10.35 0.66 19.39
CA ASN A 344 9.55 1.72 20.01
C ASN A 344 8.02 1.48 19.97
N ASN A 345 7.56 0.34 19.43
CA ASN A 345 6.14 0.07 19.26
C ASN A 345 5.69 -1.32 19.72
N ILE A 346 6.58 -2.17 20.22
CA ILE A 346 6.23 -3.49 20.79
C ILE A 346 6.48 -3.44 22.31
N ASP A 347 5.42 -3.48 23.09
CA ASP A 347 5.45 -3.29 24.53
C ASP A 347 6.49 -4.16 25.27
N PRO A 348 6.57 -5.49 25.08
CA PRO A 348 7.59 -6.32 25.73
C PRO A 348 9.04 -5.90 25.45
N ILE A 349 9.30 -5.29 24.30
CA ILE A 349 10.63 -4.76 23.96
C ILE A 349 10.84 -3.39 24.63
N ILE A 350 9.82 -2.52 24.65
CA ILE A 350 9.87 -1.21 25.32
C ILE A 350 10.12 -1.39 26.80
N GLU A 351 9.46 -2.36 27.42
CA GLU A 351 9.56 -2.67 28.85
C GLU A 351 10.82 -3.46 29.23
N ASN A 352 11.67 -3.76 28.25
CA ASN A 352 12.89 -4.58 28.39
C ASN A 352 12.64 -6.00 28.94
N GLU A 353 11.48 -6.55 28.71
CA GLU A 353 11.13 -7.94 29.05
C GLU A 353 11.75 -8.92 28.06
N VAL A 354 12.08 -8.46 26.83
CA VAL A 354 12.66 -9.24 25.75
C VAL A 354 13.97 -8.62 25.28
N ASP A 355 14.99 -9.45 25.18
CA ASP A 355 16.29 -9.05 24.68
C ASP A 355 16.27 -8.85 23.16
N PHE A 356 16.22 -7.60 22.71
CA PHE A 356 16.14 -7.20 21.30
C PHE A 356 17.43 -6.54 20.83
N ILE A 357 18.15 -7.23 19.94
CA ILE A 357 19.46 -6.82 19.42
C ILE A 357 19.26 -6.24 18.01
N HIS A 358 19.44 -4.92 17.87
CA HIS A 358 19.15 -4.19 16.63
C HIS A 358 20.31 -3.26 16.20
N PRO A 359 21.54 -3.78 16.02
CA PRO A 359 22.69 -2.94 15.70
C PRO A 359 22.56 -2.27 14.35
N PHE A 360 23.18 -1.10 14.21
CA PHE A 360 23.29 -0.41 12.93
C PHE A 360 24.55 -0.92 12.19
N LEU A 361 24.34 -1.66 11.09
CA LEU A 361 25.37 -2.37 10.35
C LEU A 361 25.36 -1.99 8.88
N SER A 362 26.55 -1.87 8.26
CA SER A 362 26.68 -1.59 6.83
C SER A 362 27.53 -2.68 6.19
N PHE A 363 27.03 -3.30 5.13
CA PHE A 363 27.77 -4.31 4.36
C PHE A 363 28.74 -3.72 3.34
N LYS A 364 29.04 -2.43 3.44
CA LYS A 364 29.97 -1.76 2.54
C LYS A 364 31.41 -2.27 2.69
N ASN A 365 31.80 -2.62 3.90
CA ASN A 365 33.16 -3.07 4.23
C ASN A 365 33.12 -4.17 5.28
N GLU A 366 33.80 -5.29 4.98
CA GLU A 366 33.78 -6.48 5.83
C GLU A 366 34.50 -6.25 7.19
N GLU A 367 35.55 -5.46 7.23
CA GLU A 367 36.27 -5.15 8.48
C GLU A 367 35.38 -4.29 9.40
N THR A 368 34.67 -3.33 8.82
CA THR A 368 33.76 -2.45 9.57
C THR A 368 32.61 -3.23 10.18
N ILE A 369 31.99 -4.15 9.43
CA ILE A 369 30.91 -4.96 9.96
C ILE A 369 31.36 -5.91 11.05
N ALA A 370 32.55 -6.54 10.87
CA ALA A 370 33.15 -7.43 11.89
C ALA A 370 33.43 -6.66 13.20
N TYR A 371 34.01 -5.47 13.10
CA TYR A 371 34.27 -4.61 14.25
C TYR A 371 32.99 -4.22 14.97
N ARG A 372 31.98 -3.77 14.23
CA ARG A 372 30.66 -3.38 14.80
C ARG A 372 29.94 -4.56 15.46
N LEU A 373 29.97 -5.72 14.84
CA LEU A 373 29.39 -6.93 15.43
C LEU A 373 30.13 -7.32 16.72
N PHE A 374 31.46 -7.16 16.76
CA PHE A 374 32.22 -7.41 17.96
C PHE A 374 31.90 -6.38 19.07
N GLU A 375 31.77 -5.11 18.76
CA GLU A 375 31.32 -4.08 19.73
C GLU A 375 29.95 -4.42 20.35
N GLU A 376 28.99 -4.80 19.53
CA GLU A 376 27.62 -5.04 19.97
C GLU A 376 27.40 -6.39 20.67
N LEU A 377 28.07 -7.41 20.18
CA LEU A 377 27.87 -8.80 20.63
C LEU A 377 28.99 -9.32 21.55
N GLY A 378 30.16 -8.71 21.48
CA GLY A 378 31.35 -9.21 22.16
C GLY A 378 31.21 -9.33 23.66
N SER A 379 30.81 -8.24 24.33
CA SER A 379 30.58 -8.22 25.77
C SER A 379 29.36 -9.06 26.17
N LYS A 380 28.32 -9.01 25.38
CA LYS A 380 27.03 -9.68 25.63
C LYS A 380 27.18 -11.21 25.60
N PHE A 381 27.93 -11.71 24.65
CA PHE A 381 28.13 -13.16 24.44
C PHE A 381 29.54 -13.66 24.78
N SER A 382 30.35 -12.84 25.47
CA SER A 382 31.74 -13.20 25.83
C SER A 382 32.52 -13.70 24.62
N LEU A 383 32.48 -12.97 23.50
CA LEU A 383 33.25 -13.25 22.31
C LEU A 383 34.70 -12.75 22.49
N SER A 384 35.66 -13.49 21.96
CA SER A 384 37.12 -13.16 22.01
C SER A 384 37.72 -13.11 20.61
#